data_1d740ef14612467340445c1315ebdf66
#
_entry.id   1d740ef14612467340445c1315ebdf66
#
_cell.length_a   1.000
_cell.length_b   1.000
_cell.length_c   1.000
_cell.angle_alpha   90.00
_cell.angle_beta   90.00
_cell.angle_gamma   90.00
#
_symmetry.space_group_name_H-M   'P 1'
#
loop_
_entity.id
_entity.type
_entity.pdbx_description
1 polymer ?
#
loop_
_entity_poly.entity_id
_entity_poly.type
_entity_poly.pdbx_seq_one_letter_code
_entity_poly.pdbx_strand_id
1 'polypeptide(L)'
;MALVDRVKNILLSPHTEWLAIDAEPATVSSLYTGYIAPLAAIPAVCKAIGMSLIGTSVAFIGNYKTPFGSALASAVVMYVFSLATVYLIALIVDNLAPTFAGTKNMTQALKVVAYSFTAAWVGGVFSLIPVLGIITLLFVLYSLYLLFLGLPVLMKAPGDKSVGYTVVVVICTILVSWVILWVVGMLGLGYGAGAMATGTTR
;
A
#
# COMPACT_ATOMS: atom_id res chain seq x y z
N MET A 1 -5.84 -19.63 -8.15
CA MET A 1 -4.48 -19.36 -8.68
C MET A 1 -3.50 -19.21 -7.52
N ALA A 2 -2.22 -19.63 -7.64
CA ALA A 2 -1.24 -19.41 -6.57
C ALA A 2 -0.92 -17.90 -6.40
N LEU A 3 -0.59 -17.47 -5.17
CA LEU A 3 -0.30 -16.06 -4.86
C LEU A 3 0.78 -15.48 -5.78
N VAL A 4 1.87 -16.24 -5.97
CA VAL A 4 3.02 -15.80 -6.77
C VAL A 4 2.65 -15.61 -8.24
N ASP A 5 1.84 -16.52 -8.80
CA ASP A 5 1.39 -16.41 -10.19
C ASP A 5 0.51 -15.16 -10.36
N ARG A 6 -0.38 -14.89 -9.41
CA ARG A 6 -1.21 -13.69 -9.41
C ARG A 6 -0.38 -12.40 -9.38
N VAL A 7 0.61 -12.34 -8.48
CA VAL A 7 1.53 -11.21 -8.37
C VAL A 7 2.29 -11.01 -9.69
N LYS A 8 2.82 -12.09 -10.27
CA LYS A 8 3.56 -12.03 -11.54
C LYS A 8 2.65 -11.53 -12.67
N ASN A 9 1.45 -12.09 -12.80
CA ASN A 9 0.54 -11.76 -13.88
C ASN A 9 0.05 -10.32 -13.83
N ILE A 10 -0.35 -9.82 -12.64
CA ILE A 10 -0.81 -8.43 -12.51
C ILE A 10 0.31 -7.42 -12.79
N LEU A 11 1.57 -7.77 -12.49
CA LEU A 11 2.71 -6.91 -12.76
C LEU A 11 3.18 -6.93 -14.22
N LEU A 12 3.09 -8.08 -14.90
CA LEU A 12 3.62 -8.25 -16.25
C LEU A 12 2.56 -8.14 -17.36
N SER A 13 1.31 -8.50 -17.05
CA SER A 13 0.21 -8.56 -18.03
C SER A 13 -1.10 -8.01 -17.42
N PRO A 14 -1.11 -6.76 -16.93
CA PRO A 14 -2.24 -6.22 -16.16
C PRO A 14 -3.55 -6.20 -16.95
N HIS A 15 -3.52 -5.89 -18.25
CA HIS A 15 -4.74 -5.80 -19.06
C HIS A 15 -5.54 -7.11 -19.09
N THR A 16 -4.88 -8.23 -19.26
CA THR A 16 -5.53 -9.55 -19.28
C THR A 16 -5.89 -10.02 -17.88
N GLU A 17 -5.02 -9.71 -16.90
CA GLU A 17 -5.21 -10.16 -15.53
C GLU A 17 -6.41 -9.48 -14.85
N TRP A 18 -6.68 -8.20 -15.13
CA TRP A 18 -7.86 -7.52 -14.61
C TRP A 18 -9.17 -8.18 -15.04
N LEU A 19 -9.25 -8.70 -16.27
CA LEU A 19 -10.42 -9.45 -16.75
C LEU A 19 -10.60 -10.78 -16.01
N ALA A 20 -9.50 -11.48 -15.75
CA ALA A 20 -9.52 -12.70 -14.95
C ALA A 20 -9.94 -12.44 -13.50
N ILE A 21 -9.41 -11.37 -12.89
CA ILE A 21 -9.76 -10.93 -11.54
C ILE A 21 -11.25 -10.56 -11.42
N ASP A 22 -11.80 -9.90 -12.42
CA ASP A 22 -13.23 -9.54 -12.45
C ASP A 22 -14.12 -10.79 -12.39
N ALA A 23 -13.79 -11.82 -13.17
CA ALA A 23 -14.57 -13.05 -13.28
C ALA A 23 -14.44 -13.99 -12.05
N GLU A 24 -13.37 -13.88 -11.26
CA GLU A 24 -13.15 -14.77 -10.12
C GLU A 24 -14.04 -14.41 -8.92
N PRO A 25 -14.75 -15.36 -8.31
CA PRO A 25 -15.44 -15.12 -7.05
C PRO A 25 -14.43 -14.90 -5.91
N ALA A 26 -14.68 -13.93 -5.07
CA ALA A 26 -13.87 -13.66 -3.90
C ALA A 26 -14.75 -13.14 -2.75
N THR A 27 -14.23 -13.28 -1.52
CA THR A 27 -14.80 -12.69 -0.33
C THR A 27 -13.79 -11.73 0.31
N VAL A 28 -14.27 -10.80 1.11
CA VAL A 28 -13.38 -9.90 1.87
C VAL A 28 -12.36 -10.71 2.67
N SER A 29 -12.81 -11.76 3.37
CA SER A 29 -11.93 -12.62 4.16
C SER A 29 -10.86 -13.31 3.31
N SER A 30 -11.25 -13.91 2.17
CA SER A 30 -10.29 -14.61 1.30
C SER A 30 -9.26 -13.67 0.70
N LEU A 31 -9.64 -12.43 0.35
CA LEU A 31 -8.71 -11.41 -0.13
C LEU A 31 -7.72 -11.00 0.96
N TYR A 32 -8.20 -10.78 2.19
CA TYR A 32 -7.32 -10.41 3.29
C TYR A 32 -6.35 -11.52 3.65
N THR A 33 -6.84 -12.74 3.91
CA THR A 33 -5.99 -13.83 4.37
C THR A 33 -5.08 -14.40 3.27
N GLY A 34 -5.57 -14.46 2.04
CA GLY A 34 -4.86 -15.08 0.92
C GLY A 34 -3.97 -14.13 0.13
N TYR A 35 -4.18 -12.82 0.22
CA TYR A 35 -3.48 -11.86 -0.64
C TYR A 35 -2.96 -10.61 0.10
N ILE A 36 -3.85 -9.85 0.73
CA ILE A 36 -3.50 -8.54 1.31
C ILE A 36 -2.51 -8.69 2.46
N ALA A 37 -2.83 -9.55 3.44
CA ALA A 37 -2.02 -9.70 4.64
C ALA A 37 -0.58 -10.20 4.34
N PRO A 38 -0.36 -11.25 3.54
CA PRO A 38 1.00 -11.69 3.24
C PRO A 38 1.80 -10.67 2.44
N LEU A 39 1.20 -9.96 1.48
CA LEU A 39 1.91 -8.97 0.68
C LEU A 39 2.20 -7.67 1.43
N ALA A 40 1.25 -7.18 2.21
CA ALA A 40 1.43 -5.98 3.04
C ALA A 40 2.50 -6.17 4.15
N ALA A 41 2.81 -7.41 4.54
CA ALA A 41 3.88 -7.69 5.49
C ALA A 41 5.28 -7.42 4.91
N ILE A 42 5.46 -7.51 3.58
CA ILE A 42 6.75 -7.35 2.92
C ILE A 42 7.39 -5.99 3.25
N PRO A 43 6.77 -4.84 2.96
CA PRO A 43 7.37 -3.54 3.26
C PRO A 43 7.55 -3.30 4.75
N ALA A 44 6.65 -3.80 5.61
CA ALA A 44 6.75 -3.63 7.05
C ALA A 44 7.99 -4.34 7.62
N VAL A 45 8.20 -5.59 7.24
CA VAL A 45 9.37 -6.39 7.67
C VAL A 45 10.66 -5.84 7.07
N CYS A 46 10.69 -5.58 5.77
CA CYS A 46 11.87 -5.07 5.09
C CYS A 46 12.32 -3.72 5.66
N LYS A 47 11.39 -2.82 5.94
CA LYS A 47 11.70 -1.52 6.53
C LYS A 47 12.20 -1.65 7.97
N ALA A 48 11.61 -2.52 8.79
CA ALA A 48 12.10 -2.75 10.15
C ALA A 48 13.55 -3.27 10.16
N ILE A 49 13.86 -4.23 9.29
CA ILE A 49 15.21 -4.76 9.13
C ILE A 49 16.16 -3.68 8.64
N GLY A 50 15.80 -2.93 7.59
CA GLY A 50 16.61 -1.85 7.02
C GLY A 50 16.94 -0.77 8.04
N MET A 51 15.95 -0.31 8.80
CA MET A 51 16.13 0.75 9.80
C MET A 51 16.95 0.30 11.02
N SER A 52 16.90 -0.98 11.39
CA SER A 52 17.64 -1.49 12.55
C SER A 52 19.07 -1.91 12.21
N LEU A 53 19.30 -2.54 11.05
CA LEU A 53 20.62 -3.05 10.67
C LEU A 53 21.45 -2.04 9.91
N ILE A 54 20.88 -1.37 8.92
CA ILE A 54 21.57 -0.41 8.06
C ILE A 54 21.46 0.99 8.64
N GLY A 55 20.28 1.41 9.09
CA GLY A 55 19.98 2.76 9.56
C GLY A 55 19.72 3.73 8.42
N THR A 56 19.42 4.97 8.76
CA THR A 56 19.16 6.05 7.80
C THR A 56 20.17 7.18 8.04
N SER A 57 20.81 7.64 6.97
CA SER A 57 21.62 8.84 7.00
C SER A 57 20.71 10.07 6.93
N VAL A 58 20.69 10.86 7.98
CA VAL A 58 19.98 12.14 8.01
C VAL A 58 21.02 13.24 7.81
N ALA A 59 20.76 14.11 6.81
CA ALA A 59 21.65 15.26 6.57
C ALA A 59 21.84 16.06 7.86
N PHE A 60 23.10 16.39 8.17
CA PHE A 60 23.53 17.14 9.36
C PHE A 60 23.46 16.42 10.72
N ILE A 61 22.82 15.21 10.81
CA ILE A 61 22.68 14.45 12.07
C ILE A 61 23.56 13.18 12.05
N GLY A 62 23.91 12.68 10.85
CA GLY A 62 24.70 11.46 10.72
C GLY A 62 23.84 10.21 10.51
N ASN A 63 24.46 9.05 10.78
CA ASN A 63 23.80 7.74 10.58
C ASN A 63 23.04 7.36 11.85
N TYR A 64 21.72 7.22 11.74
CA TYR A 64 20.86 6.84 12.84
C TYR A 64 20.33 5.41 12.63
N LYS A 65 20.48 4.55 13.65
CA LYS A 65 19.90 3.22 13.68
C LYS A 65 18.79 3.14 14.71
N THR A 66 17.65 2.60 14.30
CA THR A 66 16.54 2.36 15.22
C THR A 66 16.79 1.06 15.99
N PRO A 67 16.70 1.04 17.33
CA PRO A 67 16.77 -0.21 18.10
C PRO A 67 15.78 -1.24 17.58
N PHE A 68 16.21 -2.51 17.49
CA PHE A 68 15.40 -3.56 16.84
C PHE A 68 14.00 -3.69 17.45
N GLY A 69 13.87 -3.61 18.77
CA GLY A 69 12.57 -3.70 19.45
C GLY A 69 11.60 -2.58 19.04
N SER A 70 12.08 -1.33 18.94
CA SER A 70 11.25 -0.20 18.50
C SER A 70 10.96 -0.26 17.00
N ALA A 71 11.91 -0.73 16.18
CA ALA A 71 11.68 -0.96 14.76
C ALA A 71 10.60 -2.02 14.51
N LEU A 72 10.62 -3.11 15.27
CA LEU A 72 9.61 -4.17 15.20
C LEU A 72 8.24 -3.67 15.68
N ALA A 73 8.17 -2.96 16.78
CA ALA A 73 6.92 -2.37 17.26
C ALA A 73 6.31 -1.41 16.23
N SER A 74 7.12 -0.53 15.66
CA SER A 74 6.69 0.35 14.57
C SER A 74 6.23 -0.40 13.33
N ALA A 75 6.90 -1.50 12.98
CA ALA A 75 6.51 -2.34 11.84
C ALA A 75 5.13 -2.98 12.05
N VAL A 76 4.85 -3.51 13.25
CA VAL A 76 3.53 -4.09 13.59
C VAL A 76 2.44 -3.02 13.49
N VAL A 77 2.68 -1.84 14.06
CA VAL A 77 1.72 -0.73 14.01
C VAL A 77 1.45 -0.33 12.56
N MET A 78 2.51 -0.08 11.78
CA MET A 78 2.38 0.32 10.38
C MET A 78 1.72 -0.77 9.52
N TYR A 79 1.98 -2.04 9.82
CA TYR A 79 1.32 -3.16 9.16
C TYR A 79 -0.19 -3.16 9.42
N VAL A 80 -0.62 -3.02 10.68
CA VAL A 80 -2.04 -2.96 11.03
C VAL A 80 -2.72 -1.77 10.35
N PHE A 81 -2.10 -0.60 10.39
CA PHE A 81 -2.63 0.58 9.69
C PHE A 81 -2.67 0.39 8.17
N SER A 82 -1.71 -0.31 7.57
CA SER A 82 -1.74 -0.60 6.13
C SER A 82 -2.92 -1.48 5.75
N LEU A 83 -3.25 -2.48 6.56
CA LEU A 83 -4.45 -3.32 6.35
C LEU A 83 -5.74 -2.49 6.45
N ALA A 84 -5.83 -1.62 7.46
CA ALA A 84 -6.97 -0.71 7.60
C ALA A 84 -7.06 0.27 6.42
N THR A 85 -5.94 0.78 5.93
CA THR A 85 -5.86 1.68 4.77
C THR A 85 -6.46 1.05 3.52
N VAL A 86 -6.12 -0.20 3.23
CA VAL A 86 -6.67 -0.93 2.07
C VAL A 86 -8.19 -0.98 2.13
N TYR A 87 -8.76 -1.26 3.30
CA TYR A 87 -10.21 -1.31 3.50
C TYR A 87 -10.87 0.07 3.34
N LEU A 88 -10.26 1.09 3.95
CA LEU A 88 -10.76 2.47 3.86
C LEU A 88 -10.77 2.98 2.42
N ILE A 89 -9.71 2.71 1.66
CA ILE A 89 -9.65 3.09 0.24
C ILE A 89 -10.68 2.30 -0.57
N ALA A 90 -10.88 1.01 -0.29
CA ALA A 90 -11.91 0.21 -0.94
C ALA A 90 -13.32 0.75 -0.66
N LEU A 91 -13.61 1.20 0.58
CA LEU A 91 -14.86 1.90 0.91
C LEU A 91 -15.03 3.19 0.12
N ILE A 92 -13.97 3.97 -0.06
CA ILE A 92 -13.99 5.20 -0.84
C ILE A 92 -14.28 4.87 -2.32
N VAL A 93 -13.57 3.89 -2.88
CA VAL A 93 -13.80 3.42 -4.25
C VAL A 93 -15.25 2.99 -4.43
N ASP A 94 -15.78 2.13 -3.55
CA ASP A 94 -17.15 1.63 -3.62
C ASP A 94 -18.19 2.76 -3.56
N ASN A 95 -18.01 3.71 -2.64
CA ASN A 95 -18.96 4.83 -2.47
C ASN A 95 -18.88 5.87 -3.59
N LEU A 96 -17.74 6.05 -4.21
CA LEU A 96 -17.57 6.96 -5.35
C LEU A 96 -18.05 6.36 -6.68
N ALA A 97 -18.18 5.03 -6.79
CA ALA A 97 -18.54 4.37 -8.04
C ALA A 97 -19.81 4.94 -8.71
N PRO A 98 -20.94 5.19 -8.01
CA PRO A 98 -22.12 5.76 -8.64
C PRO A 98 -21.92 7.18 -9.20
N THR A 99 -21.06 7.98 -8.55
CA THR A 99 -20.72 9.34 -9.01
C THR A 99 -20.06 9.33 -10.40
N PHE A 100 -19.32 8.25 -10.69
CA PHE A 100 -18.65 8.04 -11.96
C PHE A 100 -19.38 7.04 -12.88
N ALA A 101 -20.70 6.86 -12.66
CA ALA A 101 -21.54 5.94 -13.41
C ALA A 101 -21.05 4.46 -13.39
N GLY A 102 -20.28 4.09 -12.38
CA GLY A 102 -19.90 2.72 -12.08
C GLY A 102 -20.92 2.01 -11.19
N THR A 103 -20.71 0.73 -10.98
CA THR A 103 -21.56 -0.10 -10.13
C THR A 103 -20.93 -0.31 -8.76
N LYS A 104 -21.74 -0.06 -7.72
CA LYS A 104 -21.32 -0.26 -6.33
C LYS A 104 -21.16 -1.75 -6.02
N ASN A 105 -19.95 -2.16 -5.64
CA ASN A 105 -19.64 -3.53 -5.23
C ASN A 105 -18.38 -3.55 -4.38
N MET A 106 -18.55 -3.68 -3.07
CA MET A 106 -17.44 -3.64 -2.10
C MET A 106 -16.37 -4.70 -2.37
N THR A 107 -16.74 -5.90 -2.80
CA THR A 107 -15.77 -6.96 -3.11
C THR A 107 -14.92 -6.59 -4.32
N GLN A 108 -15.52 -6.04 -5.37
CA GLN A 108 -14.79 -5.57 -6.55
C GLN A 108 -13.92 -4.35 -6.23
N ALA A 109 -14.42 -3.41 -5.42
CA ALA A 109 -13.63 -2.29 -4.93
C ALA A 109 -12.40 -2.74 -4.14
N LEU A 110 -12.57 -3.74 -3.25
CA LEU A 110 -11.45 -4.30 -2.49
C LEU A 110 -10.44 -5.02 -3.40
N LYS A 111 -10.90 -5.74 -4.42
CA LYS A 111 -10.02 -6.34 -5.43
C LYS A 111 -9.20 -5.26 -6.16
N VAL A 112 -9.85 -4.20 -6.65
CA VAL A 112 -9.16 -3.09 -7.32
C VAL A 112 -8.02 -2.57 -6.46
N VAL A 113 -8.30 -2.23 -5.20
CA VAL A 113 -7.29 -1.65 -4.30
C VAL A 113 -6.19 -2.66 -3.98
N ALA A 114 -6.56 -3.89 -3.59
CA ALA A 114 -5.60 -4.93 -3.22
C ALA A 114 -4.61 -5.27 -4.35
N TYR A 115 -5.14 -5.49 -5.55
CA TYR A 115 -4.29 -5.85 -6.70
C TYR A 115 -3.51 -4.67 -7.25
N SER A 116 -4.01 -3.44 -7.13
CA SER A 116 -3.25 -2.23 -7.48
C SER A 116 -2.08 -2.00 -6.54
N PHE A 117 -2.21 -2.27 -5.24
CA PHE A 117 -1.14 -2.11 -4.27
C PHE A 117 -0.05 -3.18 -4.37
N THR A 118 -0.24 -4.22 -5.16
CA THR A 118 0.74 -5.29 -5.37
C THR A 118 2.13 -4.75 -5.71
N ALA A 119 2.20 -3.81 -6.66
CA ALA A 119 3.48 -3.24 -7.07
C ALA A 119 4.17 -2.51 -5.90
N ALA A 120 3.44 -1.68 -5.15
CA ALA A 120 4.00 -0.96 -4.00
C ALA A 120 4.47 -1.94 -2.90
N TRP A 121 3.74 -3.02 -2.64
CA TRP A 121 4.18 -4.02 -1.67
C TRP A 121 5.41 -4.78 -2.12
N VAL A 122 5.48 -5.22 -3.37
CA VAL A 122 6.67 -5.88 -3.94
C VAL A 122 7.86 -4.91 -3.95
N GLY A 123 7.64 -3.67 -4.38
CA GLY A 123 8.65 -2.60 -4.35
C GLY A 123 9.13 -2.27 -2.93
N GLY A 124 8.34 -2.60 -1.90
CA GLY A 124 8.71 -2.45 -0.50
C GLY A 124 9.95 -3.26 -0.08
N VAL A 125 10.36 -4.27 -0.84
CA VAL A 125 11.63 -5.00 -0.63
C VAL A 125 12.83 -4.05 -0.68
N PHE A 126 12.79 -3.02 -1.52
CA PHE A 126 13.88 -2.04 -1.61
C PHE A 126 14.01 -1.16 -0.37
N SER A 127 13.03 -1.15 0.52
CA SER A 127 13.13 -0.46 1.82
C SER A 127 14.09 -1.15 2.81
N LEU A 128 14.60 -2.34 2.49
CA LEU A 128 15.72 -2.96 3.19
C LEU A 128 16.96 -2.05 3.17
N ILE A 129 17.17 -1.35 2.07
CA ILE A 129 18.29 -0.42 1.90
C ILE A 129 17.68 0.99 1.75
N PRO A 130 17.71 1.83 2.80
CA PRO A 130 17.01 3.12 2.81
C PRO A 130 17.36 4.05 1.63
N VAL A 131 18.59 3.98 1.14
CA VAL A 131 19.06 4.76 -0.04
C VAL A 131 18.30 4.35 -1.32
N LEU A 132 17.79 3.12 -1.42
CA LEU A 132 17.01 2.64 -2.56
C LEU A 132 15.52 3.07 -2.51
N GLY A 133 15.14 3.91 -1.56
CA GLY A 133 13.77 4.40 -1.43
C GLY A 133 13.19 5.04 -2.69
N ILE A 134 14.05 5.63 -3.54
CA ILE A 134 13.63 6.18 -4.84
C ILE A 134 13.09 5.10 -5.79
N ILE A 135 13.62 3.88 -5.71
CA ILE A 135 13.13 2.74 -6.50
C ILE A 135 11.72 2.37 -6.05
N THR A 136 11.47 2.39 -4.74
CA THR A 136 10.12 2.14 -4.20
C THR A 136 9.10 3.11 -4.78
N LEU A 137 9.48 4.37 -5.02
CA LEU A 137 8.60 5.36 -5.64
C LEU A 137 8.13 4.94 -7.05
N LEU A 138 9.00 4.33 -7.85
CA LEU A 138 8.62 3.83 -9.18
C LEU A 138 7.54 2.76 -9.08
N PHE A 139 7.64 1.87 -8.09
CA PHE A 139 6.61 0.85 -7.84
C PHE A 139 5.29 1.46 -7.34
N VAL A 140 5.34 2.53 -6.55
CA VAL A 140 4.16 3.29 -6.14
C VAL A 140 3.48 3.93 -7.37
N LEU A 141 4.24 4.54 -8.26
CA LEU A 141 3.71 5.10 -9.51
C LEU A 141 3.08 4.00 -10.39
N TYR A 142 3.72 2.83 -10.45
CA TYR A 142 3.14 1.69 -11.17
C TYR A 142 1.84 1.18 -10.52
N SER A 143 1.72 1.24 -9.19
CA SER A 143 0.46 0.94 -8.50
C SER A 143 -0.69 1.87 -8.91
N LEU A 144 -0.39 3.16 -9.15
CA LEU A 144 -1.39 4.12 -9.66
C LEU A 144 -1.83 3.76 -11.10
N TYR A 145 -0.89 3.32 -11.93
CA TYR A 145 -1.21 2.82 -13.27
C TYR A 145 -2.11 1.57 -13.21
N LEU A 146 -1.80 0.62 -12.32
CA LEU A 146 -2.65 -0.56 -12.10
C LEU A 146 -4.05 -0.16 -11.64
N LEU A 147 -4.15 0.80 -10.72
CA LEU A 147 -5.44 1.34 -10.25
C LEU A 147 -6.25 1.93 -11.40
N PHE A 148 -5.61 2.72 -12.27
CA PHE A 148 -6.24 3.30 -13.44
C PHE A 148 -6.81 2.25 -14.40
N LEU A 149 -6.10 1.14 -14.61
CA LEU A 149 -6.56 0.02 -15.44
C LEU A 149 -7.68 -0.79 -14.78
N GLY A 150 -7.61 -1.00 -13.47
CA GLY A 150 -8.53 -1.86 -12.74
C GLY A 150 -9.90 -1.23 -12.47
N LEU A 151 -9.95 0.09 -12.21
CA LEU A 151 -11.19 0.80 -11.87
C LEU A 151 -12.29 0.64 -12.92
N PRO A 152 -12.07 0.91 -14.22
CA PRO A 152 -13.13 0.75 -15.23
C PRO A 152 -13.57 -0.70 -15.39
N VAL A 153 -12.67 -1.65 -15.24
CA VAL A 153 -12.97 -3.09 -15.43
C VAL A 153 -13.82 -3.62 -14.28
N LEU A 154 -13.41 -3.40 -13.03
CA LEU A 154 -14.06 -3.99 -11.87
C LEU A 154 -15.27 -3.19 -11.39
N MET A 155 -15.20 -1.85 -11.44
CA MET A 155 -16.30 -1.00 -11.02
C MET A 155 -17.26 -0.67 -12.17
N LYS A 156 -17.01 -1.21 -13.40
CA LYS A 156 -17.85 -1.00 -14.59
C LYS A 156 -18.06 0.48 -14.93
N ALA A 157 -17.07 1.33 -14.63
CA ALA A 157 -17.13 2.73 -14.92
C ALA A 157 -16.87 2.99 -16.41
N PRO A 158 -17.65 3.87 -17.09
CA PRO A 158 -17.40 4.25 -18.48
C PRO A 158 -16.01 4.84 -18.68
N GLY A 159 -15.39 4.57 -19.83
CA GLY A 159 -14.01 5.00 -20.11
C GLY A 159 -13.79 6.50 -20.04
N ASP A 160 -14.79 7.31 -20.44
CA ASP A 160 -14.77 8.77 -20.36
C ASP A 160 -14.71 9.30 -18.93
N LYS A 161 -15.25 8.57 -17.94
CA LYS A 161 -15.23 8.93 -16.52
C LYS A 161 -14.10 8.27 -15.73
N SER A 162 -13.41 7.29 -16.29
CA SER A 162 -12.36 6.52 -15.61
C SER A 162 -11.19 7.39 -15.13
N VAL A 163 -10.78 8.39 -15.93
CA VAL A 163 -9.70 9.31 -15.56
C VAL A 163 -10.09 10.12 -14.34
N GLY A 164 -11.27 10.74 -14.34
CA GLY A 164 -11.78 11.51 -13.21
C GLY A 164 -11.92 10.65 -11.94
N TYR A 165 -12.45 9.44 -12.10
CA TYR A 165 -12.59 8.49 -10.99
C TYR A 165 -11.23 8.15 -10.38
N THR A 166 -10.24 7.79 -11.21
CA THR A 166 -8.89 7.48 -10.74
C THR A 166 -8.25 8.66 -10.03
N VAL A 167 -8.34 9.86 -10.59
CA VAL A 167 -7.77 11.08 -9.99
C VAL A 167 -8.35 11.32 -8.59
N VAL A 168 -9.67 11.24 -8.44
CA VAL A 168 -10.32 11.43 -7.13
C VAL A 168 -9.91 10.35 -6.15
N VAL A 169 -9.88 9.07 -6.55
CA VAL A 169 -9.43 7.96 -5.70
C VAL A 169 -7.97 8.15 -5.28
N VAL A 170 -7.09 8.58 -6.18
CA VAL A 170 -5.68 8.86 -5.87
C VAL A 170 -5.56 9.99 -4.84
N ILE A 171 -6.29 11.09 -5.02
CA ILE A 171 -6.29 12.20 -4.06
C ILE A 171 -6.78 11.71 -2.69
N CYS A 172 -7.87 10.96 -2.64
CA CYS A 172 -8.38 10.38 -1.38
C CYS A 172 -7.36 9.43 -0.75
N THR A 173 -6.66 8.61 -1.55
CA THR A 173 -5.61 7.70 -1.07
C THR A 173 -4.46 8.48 -0.43
N ILE A 174 -4.03 9.58 -1.04
CA ILE A 174 -2.98 10.45 -0.48
C ILE A 174 -3.46 11.07 0.84
N LEU A 175 -4.68 11.60 0.90
CA LEU A 175 -5.25 12.20 2.10
C LEU A 175 -5.37 11.18 3.24
N VAL A 176 -5.91 9.98 2.97
CA VAL A 176 -6.01 8.90 3.96
C VAL A 176 -4.63 8.51 4.47
N SER A 177 -3.65 8.33 3.58
CA SER A 177 -2.29 7.99 3.95
C SER A 177 -1.64 9.08 4.82
N TRP A 178 -1.85 10.35 4.46
CA TRP A 178 -1.33 11.48 5.24
C TRP A 178 -1.95 11.54 6.64
N VAL A 179 -3.28 11.38 6.76
CA VAL A 179 -3.98 11.33 8.06
C VAL A 179 -3.45 10.19 8.92
N ILE A 180 -3.26 9.00 8.35
CA ILE A 180 -2.73 7.84 9.08
C ILE A 180 -1.30 8.12 9.57
N LEU A 181 -0.42 8.66 8.73
CA LEU A 181 0.93 9.01 9.12
C LEU A 181 0.94 10.07 10.23
N TRP A 182 0.05 11.05 10.17
CA TRP A 182 -0.10 12.06 11.20
C TRP A 182 -0.57 11.46 12.53
N VAL A 183 -1.58 10.58 12.52
CA VAL A 183 -2.08 9.86 13.71
C VAL A 183 -0.97 8.97 14.31
N VAL A 184 -0.28 8.19 13.49
CA VAL A 184 0.84 7.34 13.95
C VAL A 184 1.96 8.20 14.54
N GLY A 185 2.24 9.36 13.94
CA GLY A 185 3.21 10.32 14.47
C GLY A 185 2.81 10.90 15.83
N MET A 186 1.55 11.30 15.99
CA MET A 186 1.02 11.81 17.27
C MET A 186 1.07 10.77 18.40
N LEU A 187 0.85 9.50 18.06
CA LEU A 187 0.93 8.39 19.02
C LEU A 187 2.37 8.01 19.38
N GLY A 188 3.38 8.65 18.75
CA GLY A 188 4.79 8.28 18.95
C GLY A 188 5.14 6.87 18.47
N LEU A 189 4.35 6.29 17.56
CA LEU A 189 4.48 4.91 17.10
C LEU A 189 5.20 4.80 15.74
N GLY A 190 5.62 5.92 15.16
CA GLY A 190 6.34 5.96 13.88
C GLY A 190 7.80 5.56 13.99
N TYR A 191 8.40 5.19 12.85
CA TYR A 191 9.83 4.96 12.78
C TYR A 191 10.59 6.26 13.13
N GLY A 192 11.42 6.21 14.17
CA GLY A 192 12.19 7.37 14.68
C GLY A 192 11.61 8.04 15.92
N ALA A 193 10.37 7.74 16.33
CA ALA A 193 9.80 8.29 17.57
C ALA A 193 10.59 7.89 18.81
N GLY A 194 11.17 6.68 18.83
CA GLY A 194 12.06 6.22 19.90
C GLY A 194 13.38 6.99 19.99
N ALA A 195 13.81 7.65 18.91
CA ALA A 195 15.02 8.45 18.90
C ALA A 195 14.85 9.77 19.65
N MET A 196 13.68 10.38 19.53
CA MET A 196 13.38 11.65 20.22
C MET A 196 13.08 11.41 21.70
N ALA A 197 12.58 10.24 22.07
CA ALA A 197 12.23 9.91 23.46
C ALA A 197 13.43 9.55 24.33
N THR A 198 14.54 9.07 23.76
CA THR A 198 15.69 8.58 24.53
C THR A 198 16.84 9.59 24.66
N GLY A 199 16.79 10.76 24.01
CA GLY A 199 17.72 11.87 24.24
C GLY A 199 19.22 11.53 24.23
N THR A 200 19.61 10.40 23.67
CA THR A 200 21.01 9.95 23.65
C THR A 200 21.71 10.44 22.39
N THR A 201 22.11 11.71 22.43
CA THR A 201 23.31 12.14 21.70
C THR A 201 24.52 11.44 22.31
N ARG A 202 25.05 10.44 21.64
CA ARG A 202 26.43 10.00 21.77
C ARG A 202 27.13 10.13 20.43
#